data_80ce3ff9e8fee780c47c4517e7defdb2
#
_entry.id   80ce3ff9e8fee780c47c4517e7defdb2
#
_cell.length_a   1.000
_cell.length_b   1.000
_cell.length_c   1.000
_cell.angle_alpha   90.00
_cell.angle_beta   90.00
_cell.angle_gamma   90.00
#
_symmetry.space_group_name_H-M   'P 1'
#
loop_
_entity.id
_entity.type
_entity.pdbx_description
1 polymer ?
#
loop_
_entity_poly.entity_id
_entity_poly.type
_entity_poly.pdbx_seq_one_letter_code
_entity_poly.pdbx_strand_id
1 'polypeptide(L)'
;DRSAVDCTILYTGKLSTLNNNFCQCIREDIRFDTVKITDENIQELFQADEIVCEAFDVPEYKAMLVSGILEHFPEKKLIAASGLAGYESSNLIRTRRVSKNFYLCGDEVTVSTYGKGLMAPRAALCATHEANMITRLLLGEEDV
;
A
#
# COMPACT_ATOMS: atom_id res chain seq x y z
N ASP A 1 -14.82 0.53 22.35
CA ASP A 1 -15.17 -0.12 21.07
C ASP A 1 -14.66 0.77 19.96
N ARG A 2 -13.40 0.59 19.57
CA ARG A 2 -12.83 1.23 18.38
C ARG A 2 -13.13 0.29 17.22
N SER A 3 -14.29 0.46 16.60
CA SER A 3 -14.50 -0.06 15.27
C SER A 3 -13.43 0.55 14.36
N ALA A 4 -12.53 -0.26 13.85
CA ALA A 4 -11.55 0.18 12.88
C ALA A 4 -12.33 0.75 11.70
N VAL A 5 -12.26 2.05 11.52
CA VAL A 5 -12.71 2.70 10.31
C VAL A 5 -11.57 2.55 9.31
N ASP A 6 -11.64 1.50 8.50
CA ASP A 6 -10.70 1.32 7.41
C ASP A 6 -10.99 2.40 6.38
N CYS A 7 -10.10 3.38 6.31
CA CYS A 7 -10.18 4.44 5.32
C CYS A 7 -9.39 3.98 4.09
N THR A 8 -10.10 3.63 3.04
CA THR A 8 -9.48 3.35 1.74
C THR A 8 -9.33 4.67 1.01
N ILE A 9 -8.10 5.09 0.75
CA ILE A 9 -7.81 6.20 -0.13
C ILE A 9 -7.70 5.63 -1.53
N LEU A 10 -8.74 5.79 -2.34
CA LEU A 10 -8.69 5.41 -3.75
C LEU A 10 -8.20 6.63 -4.54
N TYR A 11 -6.98 6.57 -5.07
CA TYR A 11 -6.45 7.56 -5.99
C TYR A 11 -6.83 7.18 -7.42
N THR A 12 -7.67 7.99 -8.06
CA THR A 12 -8.02 7.84 -9.46
C THR A 12 -7.56 9.07 -10.24
N GLY A 13 -6.28 9.15 -10.58
CA GLY A 13 -5.72 10.23 -11.40
C GLY A 13 -5.22 9.74 -12.75
N LYS A 14 -5.49 10.48 -13.84
CA LYS A 14 -4.84 10.23 -15.14
C LYS A 14 -3.44 10.86 -15.15
N LEU A 15 -2.44 10.09 -15.55
CA LEU A 15 -1.02 10.50 -15.68
C LEU A 15 -0.80 11.76 -16.53
N SER A 16 -1.76 12.11 -17.40
CA SER A 16 -1.69 13.31 -18.26
C SER A 16 -1.68 14.65 -17.49
N THR A 17 -2.01 14.63 -16.22
CA THR A 17 -2.05 15.83 -15.34
C THR A 17 -0.75 16.06 -14.57
N LEU A 18 0.19 15.11 -14.59
CA LEU A 18 1.45 15.20 -13.84
C LEU A 18 2.47 16.19 -14.39
N ASN A 19 2.26 16.71 -15.60
CA ASN A 19 3.29 17.51 -16.29
C ASN A 19 3.40 18.97 -15.87
N ASN A 20 2.52 19.54 -15.04
CA ASN A 20 2.58 20.98 -14.76
C ASN A 20 2.47 21.45 -13.31
N ASN A 21 2.09 20.65 -12.32
CA ASN A 21 2.14 21.10 -10.92
C ASN A 21 1.91 19.94 -9.94
N PHE A 22 2.97 19.28 -9.55
CA PHE A 22 2.95 18.13 -8.62
C PHE A 22 2.22 18.39 -7.29
N CYS A 23 2.16 19.64 -6.84
CA CYS A 23 1.49 20.01 -5.58
C CYS A 23 0.01 20.38 -5.72
N GLN A 24 -0.48 20.68 -6.90
CA GLN A 24 -1.89 21.03 -7.11
C GLN A 24 -2.74 19.82 -7.49
N CYS A 25 -2.18 18.80 -8.13
CA CYS A 25 -2.91 17.61 -8.57
C CYS A 25 -3.41 16.74 -7.42
N ILE A 26 -2.77 16.80 -6.24
CA ILE A 26 -3.09 15.92 -5.10
C ILE A 26 -4.45 16.27 -4.44
N ARG A 27 -5.04 17.43 -4.69
CA ARG A 27 -6.23 17.88 -3.96
C ARG A 27 -7.56 17.71 -4.69
N GLU A 28 -7.55 17.61 -6.02
CA GLU A 28 -8.80 17.66 -6.79
C GLU A 28 -9.32 16.30 -7.24
N ASP A 29 -8.47 15.25 -7.24
CA ASP A 29 -8.82 13.92 -7.74
C ASP A 29 -8.78 12.81 -6.68
N ILE A 30 -8.72 13.16 -5.38
CA ILE A 30 -8.73 12.17 -4.31
C ILE A 30 -10.16 11.85 -3.93
N ARG A 31 -10.55 10.61 -4.11
CA ARG A 31 -11.81 10.06 -3.60
C ARG A 31 -11.57 9.37 -2.27
N PHE A 32 -12.39 9.67 -1.30
CA PHE A 32 -12.41 9.04 0.02
C PHE A 32 -13.70 8.24 0.16
N ASP A 33 -13.58 6.94 0.32
CA ASP A 33 -14.69 6.06 0.66
C ASP A 33 -14.44 5.47 2.04
N THR A 34 -15.42 5.57 2.93
CA THR A 34 -15.40 4.90 4.23
C THR A 34 -16.17 3.60 4.09
N VAL A 35 -15.43 2.50 3.89
CA VAL A 35 -15.99 1.17 3.71
C VAL A 35 -15.16 0.13 4.46
N LYS A 36 -15.80 -0.84 5.06
CA LYS A 36 -15.10 -2.02 5.59
C LYS A 36 -14.82 -2.96 4.43
N ILE A 37 -13.54 -3.21 4.16
CA ILE A 37 -13.12 -4.18 3.15
C ILE A 37 -13.29 -5.60 3.72
N THR A 38 -13.90 -6.47 2.93
CA THR A 38 -14.13 -7.88 3.23
C THR A 38 -13.87 -8.70 1.97
N ASP A 39 -13.70 -10.02 2.12
CA ASP A 39 -13.51 -10.92 0.97
C ASP A 39 -14.63 -10.79 -0.08
N GLU A 40 -15.87 -10.50 0.37
CA GLU A 40 -17.02 -10.42 -0.52
C GLU A 40 -17.03 -9.15 -1.39
N ASN A 41 -16.40 -8.04 -0.92
CA ASN A 41 -16.47 -6.76 -1.64
C ASN A 41 -15.17 -6.33 -2.34
N ILE A 42 -14.09 -7.09 -2.19
CA ILE A 42 -12.80 -6.79 -2.84
C ILE A 42 -12.97 -6.64 -4.35
N GLN A 43 -13.70 -7.54 -5.00
CA GLN A 43 -13.89 -7.49 -6.45
C GLN A 43 -14.59 -6.22 -6.90
N GLU A 44 -15.64 -5.81 -6.23
CA GLU A 44 -16.39 -4.59 -6.55
C GLU A 44 -15.55 -3.34 -6.30
N LEU A 45 -14.88 -3.28 -5.14
CA LEU A 45 -14.15 -2.09 -4.71
C LEU A 45 -12.93 -1.78 -5.58
N PHE A 46 -12.18 -2.82 -5.98
CA PHE A 46 -10.90 -2.65 -6.68
C PHE A 46 -10.96 -2.95 -8.17
N GLN A 47 -12.14 -3.17 -8.75
CA GLN A 47 -12.28 -3.52 -10.16
C GLN A 47 -11.65 -2.51 -11.12
N ALA A 48 -11.78 -1.22 -10.83
CA ALA A 48 -11.35 -0.14 -11.71
C ALA A 48 -9.88 0.27 -11.55
N ASP A 49 -9.21 -0.15 -10.48
CA ASP A 49 -7.86 0.29 -10.16
C ASP A 49 -6.81 -0.58 -10.87
N GLU A 50 -5.74 0.03 -11.37
CA GLU A 50 -4.60 -0.69 -11.98
C GLU A 50 -3.52 -1.01 -10.93
N ILE A 51 -3.40 -0.16 -9.92
CA ILE A 51 -2.40 -0.27 -8.84
C ILE A 51 -3.14 -0.24 -7.51
N VAL A 52 -2.87 -1.21 -6.66
CA VAL A 52 -3.42 -1.31 -5.30
C VAL A 52 -2.29 -1.23 -4.30
N CYS A 53 -2.43 -0.37 -3.30
CA CYS A 53 -1.51 -0.28 -2.16
C CYS A 53 -2.21 -0.70 -0.88
N GLU A 54 -1.68 -1.73 -0.23
CA GLU A 54 -2.18 -2.22 1.04
C GLU A 54 -1.51 -1.44 2.18
N ALA A 55 -2.29 -0.81 3.05
CA ALA A 55 -1.80 0.01 4.17
C ALA A 55 -2.50 -0.29 5.51
N PHE A 56 -3.02 -1.49 5.69
CA PHE A 56 -3.60 -1.93 6.96
C PHE A 56 -2.53 -2.07 8.05
N ASP A 57 -2.92 -1.88 9.29
CA ASP A 57 -2.09 -2.10 10.47
C ASP A 57 -2.29 -3.50 11.09
N VAL A 58 -3.41 -4.15 10.77
CA VAL A 58 -3.80 -5.48 11.29
C VAL A 58 -3.37 -6.58 10.32
N PRO A 59 -2.53 -7.54 10.75
CA PRO A 59 -1.98 -8.58 9.87
C PRO A 59 -3.03 -9.41 9.12
N GLU A 60 -4.15 -9.70 9.76
CA GLU A 60 -5.24 -10.49 9.18
C GLU A 60 -5.89 -9.75 7.99
N TYR A 61 -6.11 -8.44 8.12
CA TYR A 61 -6.66 -7.61 7.05
C TYR A 61 -5.66 -7.41 5.91
N LYS A 62 -4.36 -7.26 6.23
CA LYS A 62 -3.29 -7.28 5.23
C LYS A 62 -3.34 -8.56 4.41
N ALA A 63 -3.33 -9.71 5.06
CA ALA A 63 -3.35 -11.00 4.39
C ALA A 63 -4.61 -11.21 3.54
N MET A 64 -5.77 -10.82 4.05
CA MET A 64 -7.04 -10.86 3.33
C MET A 64 -6.97 -10.04 2.03
N LEU A 65 -6.60 -8.76 2.11
CA LEU A 65 -6.54 -7.90 0.93
C LEU A 65 -5.51 -8.40 -0.08
N VAL A 66 -4.29 -8.74 0.37
CA VAL A 66 -3.24 -9.24 -0.52
C VAL A 66 -3.69 -10.51 -1.23
N SER A 67 -4.28 -11.47 -0.50
CA SER A 67 -4.78 -12.72 -1.08
C SER A 67 -5.90 -12.46 -2.07
N GLY A 68 -6.89 -11.63 -1.71
CA GLY A 68 -8.02 -11.31 -2.57
C GLY A 68 -7.60 -10.61 -3.86
N ILE A 69 -6.67 -9.65 -3.80
CA ILE A 69 -6.16 -8.99 -5.02
C ILE A 69 -5.38 -9.97 -5.90
N LEU A 70 -4.51 -10.80 -5.34
CA LEU A 70 -3.75 -11.78 -6.12
C LEU A 70 -4.62 -12.86 -6.75
N GLU A 71 -5.72 -13.24 -6.09
CA GLU A 71 -6.68 -14.24 -6.58
C GLU A 71 -7.56 -13.69 -7.71
N HIS A 72 -8.15 -12.51 -7.49
CA HIS A 72 -9.16 -11.97 -8.40
C HIS A 72 -8.59 -11.07 -9.49
N PHE A 73 -7.42 -10.48 -9.28
CA PHE A 73 -6.80 -9.50 -10.17
C PHE A 73 -5.28 -9.73 -10.33
N PRO A 74 -4.86 -10.89 -10.83
CA PRO A 74 -3.42 -11.24 -10.94
C PRO A 74 -2.64 -10.31 -11.87
N GLU A 75 -3.31 -9.54 -12.72
CA GLU A 75 -2.72 -8.55 -13.63
C GLU A 75 -2.41 -7.20 -12.95
N LYS A 76 -3.10 -6.88 -11.85
CA LYS A 76 -2.92 -5.60 -11.16
C LYS A 76 -1.58 -5.53 -10.43
N LYS A 77 -1.05 -4.33 -10.32
CA LYS A 77 0.14 -4.07 -9.50
C LYS A 77 -0.29 -3.93 -8.04
N LEU A 78 0.26 -4.77 -7.18
CA LEU A 78 0.01 -4.76 -5.75
C LEU A 78 1.27 -4.36 -4.99
N ILE A 79 1.15 -3.37 -4.12
CA ILE A 79 2.20 -2.97 -3.21
C ILE A 79 1.68 -3.19 -1.78
N ALA A 80 2.50 -3.78 -0.91
CA ALA A 80 2.15 -4.02 0.48
C ALA A 80 3.34 -3.81 1.41
N ALA A 81 3.06 -3.62 2.71
CA ALA A 81 4.07 -3.46 3.74
C ALA A 81 4.20 -4.70 4.62
N SER A 82 5.43 -5.08 4.97
CA SER A 82 5.71 -6.15 5.94
C SER A 82 7.03 -5.90 6.67
N GLY A 83 7.01 -6.03 8.01
CA GLY A 83 8.21 -5.87 8.82
C GLY A 83 8.64 -4.41 8.95
N LEU A 84 7.84 -3.62 9.66
CA LEU A 84 8.12 -2.20 9.91
C LEU A 84 8.05 -1.81 11.39
N ALA A 85 7.86 -2.79 12.28
CA ALA A 85 7.78 -2.54 13.72
C ALA A 85 9.16 -2.29 14.35
N GLY A 86 9.14 -1.72 15.55
CA GLY A 86 10.33 -1.50 16.36
C GLY A 86 11.22 -0.34 15.89
N TYR A 87 12.49 -0.42 16.25
CA TYR A 87 13.49 0.64 16.08
C TYR A 87 14.83 0.12 15.51
N GLU A 88 14.81 -1.00 14.83
CA GLU A 88 15.97 -1.54 14.11
C GLU A 88 16.43 -0.57 13.03
N SER A 89 17.60 -0.83 12.47
CA SER A 89 18.21 0.03 11.45
C SER A 89 17.22 0.34 10.33
N SER A 90 17.12 1.60 9.96
CA SER A 90 16.34 2.06 8.83
C SER A 90 16.81 1.45 7.50
N ASN A 91 18.09 1.07 7.39
CA ASN A 91 18.65 0.45 6.19
C ASN A 91 18.14 -0.96 5.92
N LEU A 92 17.39 -1.57 6.85
CA LEU A 92 16.73 -2.86 6.64
C LEU A 92 15.42 -2.72 5.87
N ILE A 93 14.81 -1.54 5.87
CA ILE A 93 13.60 -1.26 5.09
C ILE A 93 14.00 -1.16 3.62
N ARG A 94 13.39 -1.99 2.80
CA ARG A 94 13.65 -2.04 1.37
C ARG A 94 12.37 -2.41 0.59
N THR A 95 12.33 -2.08 -0.68
CA THR A 95 11.33 -2.59 -1.61
C THR A 95 11.87 -3.85 -2.27
N ARG A 96 11.05 -4.88 -2.38
CA ARG A 96 11.38 -6.14 -3.06
C ARG A 96 10.24 -6.54 -4.00
N ARG A 97 10.58 -6.94 -5.22
CA ARG A 97 9.62 -7.57 -6.13
C ARG A 97 9.45 -9.05 -5.76
N VAL A 98 8.25 -9.43 -5.31
CA VAL A 98 7.92 -10.79 -4.87
C VAL A 98 7.53 -11.66 -6.07
N SER A 99 6.72 -11.09 -6.96
CA SER A 99 6.29 -11.73 -8.21
C SER A 99 6.21 -10.70 -9.33
N LYS A 100 5.69 -11.10 -10.50
CA LYS A 100 5.56 -10.20 -11.65
C LYS A 100 4.88 -8.87 -11.31
N ASN A 101 3.84 -8.91 -10.47
CA ASN A 101 2.99 -7.76 -10.18
C ASN A 101 2.88 -7.45 -8.66
N PHE A 102 3.65 -8.12 -7.81
CA PHE A 102 3.59 -7.93 -6.37
C PHE A 102 4.92 -7.42 -5.81
N TYR A 103 4.85 -6.32 -5.09
CA TYR A 103 5.96 -5.63 -4.44
C TYR A 103 5.73 -5.56 -2.94
N LEU A 104 6.78 -5.80 -2.15
CA LEU A 104 6.73 -5.79 -0.70
C LEU A 104 7.75 -4.79 -0.16
N CYS A 105 7.30 -3.90 0.71
CA CYS A 105 8.11 -2.88 1.37
C CYS A 105 8.27 -3.22 2.85
N GLY A 106 9.50 -3.14 3.37
CA GLY A 106 9.77 -3.44 4.77
C GLY A 106 11.02 -4.30 4.95
N ASP A 107 11.22 -4.80 6.18
CA ASP A 107 12.30 -5.75 6.48
C ASP A 107 11.84 -7.22 6.51
N GLU A 108 10.54 -7.45 6.37
CA GLU A 108 9.88 -8.78 6.32
C GLU A 108 10.06 -9.64 7.59
N VAL A 109 10.69 -9.12 8.62
CA VAL A 109 11.08 -9.86 9.83
C VAL A 109 10.44 -9.28 11.09
N THR A 110 10.42 -7.96 11.24
CA THR A 110 9.95 -7.34 12.47
C THR A 110 8.43 -7.38 12.58
N VAL A 111 7.97 -7.82 13.73
CA VAL A 111 6.55 -7.87 14.07
C VAL A 111 6.27 -6.97 15.28
N SER A 112 5.06 -6.43 15.35
CA SER A 112 4.61 -5.66 16.50
C SER A 112 4.37 -6.60 17.67
N THR A 113 5.04 -6.34 18.79
CA THR A 113 4.90 -7.10 20.03
C THR A 113 4.73 -6.16 21.22
N TYR A 114 4.39 -6.72 22.38
CA TYR A 114 4.32 -5.94 23.62
C TYR A 114 5.68 -5.25 23.88
N GLY A 115 5.65 -3.93 24.06
CA GLY A 115 6.85 -3.10 24.27
C GLY A 115 7.64 -2.77 23.00
N LYS A 116 7.28 -3.34 21.84
CA LYS A 116 7.93 -3.10 20.56
C LYS A 116 6.87 -2.94 19.46
N GLY A 117 6.15 -1.83 19.53
CA GLY A 117 5.07 -1.50 18.58
C GLY A 117 5.56 -0.84 17.30
N LEU A 118 4.62 -0.31 16.55
CA LEU A 118 4.90 0.51 15.38
C LEU A 118 5.50 1.85 15.80
N MET A 119 6.69 2.14 15.32
CA MET A 119 7.37 3.41 15.55
C MET A 119 7.24 4.30 14.31
N ALA A 120 6.76 5.53 14.51
CA ALA A 120 6.48 6.47 13.42
C ALA A 120 7.63 6.62 12.40
N PRO A 121 8.92 6.71 12.78
CA PRO A 121 10.00 6.85 11.80
C PRO A 121 10.11 5.66 10.85
N ARG A 122 9.99 4.43 11.35
CA ARG A 122 10.07 3.23 10.51
C ARG A 122 8.80 3.05 9.66
N ALA A 123 7.64 3.31 10.25
CA ALA A 123 6.38 3.28 9.51
C ALA A 123 6.38 4.31 8.37
N ALA A 124 6.83 5.55 8.63
CA ALA A 124 6.95 6.59 7.62
C ALA A 124 7.95 6.21 6.50
N LEU A 125 9.08 5.62 6.86
CA LEU A 125 10.06 5.16 5.88
C LEU A 125 9.48 4.07 4.98
N CYS A 126 8.78 3.09 5.55
CA CYS A 126 8.12 2.04 4.78
C CYS A 126 7.06 2.62 3.84
N ALA A 127 6.20 3.51 4.35
CA ALA A 127 5.19 4.20 3.54
C ALA A 127 5.82 5.01 2.39
N THR A 128 7.00 5.61 2.62
CA THR A 128 7.74 6.33 1.57
C THR A 128 8.26 5.36 0.49
N HIS A 129 8.71 4.17 0.86
CA HIS A 129 9.07 3.13 -0.10
C HIS A 129 7.86 2.70 -0.95
N GLU A 130 6.70 2.49 -0.34
CA GLU A 130 5.47 2.17 -1.06
C GLU A 130 5.08 3.29 -2.03
N ALA A 131 5.04 4.53 -1.56
CA ALA A 131 4.70 5.70 -2.39
C ALA A 131 5.68 5.88 -3.57
N ASN A 132 6.99 5.67 -3.33
CA ASN A 132 7.99 5.74 -4.40
C ASN A 132 7.78 4.62 -5.42
N MET A 133 7.47 3.39 -4.98
CA MET A 133 7.21 2.28 -5.90
C MET A 133 5.96 2.54 -6.75
N ILE A 134 4.88 3.05 -6.14
CA ILE A 134 3.68 3.47 -6.88
C ILE A 134 4.04 4.50 -7.95
N THR A 135 4.81 5.53 -7.59
CA THR A 135 5.25 6.57 -8.53
C THR A 135 6.04 5.97 -9.69
N ARG A 136 6.97 5.05 -9.43
CA ARG A 136 7.74 4.36 -10.46
C ARG A 136 6.84 3.55 -11.40
N LEU A 137 5.91 2.77 -10.85
CA LEU A 137 4.93 2.00 -11.64
C LEU A 137 4.07 2.88 -12.53
N LEU A 138 3.63 4.04 -12.04
CA LEU A 138 2.88 5.02 -12.84
C LEU A 138 3.71 5.61 -13.98
N LEU A 139 5.04 5.64 -13.84
CA LEU A 139 5.98 6.08 -14.87
C LEU A 139 6.44 4.95 -15.81
N GLY A 140 5.95 3.73 -15.59
CA GLY A 140 6.32 2.55 -16.38
C GLY A 140 7.61 1.84 -15.93
N GLU A 141 8.15 2.21 -14.77
CA GLU A 141 9.36 1.63 -14.18
C GLU A 141 8.98 0.47 -13.24
N GLU A 142 9.34 -0.75 -13.57
CA GLU A 142 8.95 -1.95 -12.80
C GLU A 142 10.08 -2.56 -11.94
N ASP A 143 11.31 -2.12 -12.08
CA ASP A 143 12.43 -2.53 -11.23
C ASP A 143 12.37 -1.88 -9.83
N VAL A 144 13.08 -2.43 -8.87
CA VAL A 144 13.10 -1.97 -7.47
C VAL A 144 14.45 -1.40 -7.07
#